data_df8e04415d2e4a0f5f9137d795d07f1d
#
_entry.id   df8e04415d2e4a0f5f9137d795d07f1d
#
_cell.length_a   1.000
_cell.length_b   1.000
_cell.length_c   1.000
_cell.angle_alpha   90.00
_cell.angle_beta   90.00
_cell.angle_gamma   90.00
#
_symmetry.space_group_name_H-M   'P 1'
#
loop_
_entity.id
_entity.type
_entity.pdbx_description
1 polymer ?
#
loop_
_entity_poly.entity_id
_entity_poly.type
_entity_poly.pdbx_seq_one_letter_code
_entity_poly.pdbx_strand_id
1 'polypeptide(L)'
;LKVGGAMSLDLALKSLIVKSANDVAVMLAESVAGSEAAFVARMNSTANRLGMTRTNFVNPHGLPAAAQVSTARDLAKLARAVVTEYPEHAHYWSMTQMRIGKIKLRSHNGLLRSFKGADGLKTGFICDSGFNVVASATRDGTWLVAVVLGDASSAERNVRAKNLLEYGFGQPIWKQFFNTITVDNLPMTPNAKGVRSVRKNVVSWSCNPKKARRARKRK
;
A
#
# COMPACT_ATOMS: atom_id res chain seq x y z
N LEU A 1 15.54 -13.68 7.41
CA LEU A 1 16.99 -13.36 7.35
C LEU A 1 17.80 -14.35 8.18
N LYS A 2 19.04 -14.58 7.80
CA LYS A 2 19.97 -15.36 8.64
C LYS A 2 20.58 -14.46 9.71
N VAL A 3 20.67 -14.94 10.93
CA VAL A 3 21.37 -14.22 12.02
C VAL A 3 22.83 -13.98 11.63
N GLY A 4 23.35 -12.76 11.82
CA GLY A 4 24.69 -12.37 11.42
C GLY A 4 24.90 -12.13 9.92
N GLY A 5 23.87 -12.29 9.10
CA GLY A 5 23.93 -12.00 7.67
C GLY A 5 23.92 -10.49 7.40
N ALA A 6 24.69 -10.05 6.40
CA ALA A 6 24.68 -8.66 5.91
C ALA A 6 23.82 -8.51 4.66
N MET A 7 23.13 -7.38 4.54
CA MET A 7 22.32 -7.00 3.37
C MET A 7 22.55 -5.53 3.06
N SER A 8 22.72 -5.18 1.78
CA SER A 8 22.80 -3.78 1.39
C SER A 8 21.45 -3.08 1.58
N LEU A 9 21.45 -1.78 1.87
CA LEU A 9 20.23 -0.98 2.01
C LEU A 9 19.37 -1.06 0.73
N ASP A 10 19.99 -1.00 -0.45
CA ASP A 10 19.29 -1.15 -1.73
C ASP A 10 18.56 -2.48 -1.85
N LEU A 11 19.19 -3.60 -1.49
CA LEU A 11 18.55 -4.91 -1.52
C LEU A 11 17.44 -5.02 -0.46
N ALA A 12 17.61 -4.41 0.70
CA ALA A 12 16.60 -4.34 1.75
C ALA A 12 15.36 -3.58 1.28
N LEU A 13 15.53 -2.38 0.70
CA LEU A 13 14.42 -1.58 0.14
C LEU A 13 13.69 -2.33 -0.99
N LYS A 14 14.43 -2.96 -1.92
CA LYS A 14 13.85 -3.79 -2.98
C LYS A 14 13.04 -4.96 -2.40
N SER A 15 13.56 -5.62 -1.38
CA SER A 15 12.86 -6.74 -0.72
C SER A 15 11.58 -6.28 -0.02
N LEU A 16 11.62 -5.12 0.64
CA LEU A 16 10.47 -4.52 1.29
C LEU A 16 9.39 -4.12 0.29
N ILE A 17 9.75 -3.44 -0.80
CA ILE A 17 8.79 -2.93 -1.79
C ILE A 17 8.23 -4.05 -2.66
N VAL A 18 9.09 -4.92 -3.21
CA VAL A 18 8.69 -5.95 -4.18
C VAL A 18 8.03 -7.14 -3.51
N LYS A 19 8.56 -7.58 -2.35
CA LYS A 19 8.11 -8.81 -1.67
C LYS A 19 7.38 -8.58 -0.36
N SER A 20 7.34 -7.34 0.15
CA SER A 20 6.77 -7.07 1.49
C SER A 20 7.43 -7.94 2.56
N ALA A 21 8.76 -8.02 2.55
CA ALA A 21 9.50 -8.86 3.48
C ALA A 21 9.40 -8.31 4.92
N ASN A 22 8.64 -9.00 5.77
CA ASN A 22 8.34 -8.53 7.13
C ASN A 22 9.59 -8.49 8.02
N ASP A 23 10.45 -9.49 7.90
CA ASP A 23 11.73 -9.56 8.61
C ASP A 23 12.69 -8.42 8.21
N VAL A 24 12.68 -8.05 6.93
CA VAL A 24 13.43 -6.88 6.44
C VAL A 24 12.85 -5.58 6.98
N ALA A 25 11.52 -5.47 7.12
CA ALA A 25 10.91 -4.29 7.71
C ALA A 25 11.34 -4.08 9.17
N VAL A 26 11.39 -5.15 9.97
CA VAL A 26 11.89 -5.11 11.35
C VAL A 26 13.38 -4.72 11.38
N MET A 27 14.20 -5.39 10.58
CA MET A 27 15.64 -5.09 10.48
C MET A 27 15.91 -3.62 10.14
N LEU A 28 15.18 -3.06 9.16
CA LEU A 28 15.31 -1.65 8.80
C LEU A 28 14.85 -0.74 9.94
N ALA A 29 13.75 -1.08 10.61
CA ALA A 29 13.24 -0.31 11.74
C ALA A 29 14.28 -0.22 12.88
N GLU A 30 14.85 -1.37 13.26
CA GLU A 30 15.90 -1.44 14.27
C GLU A 30 17.17 -0.69 13.85
N SER A 31 17.59 -0.83 12.60
CA SER A 31 18.78 -0.13 12.06
C SER A 31 18.61 1.38 12.05
N VAL A 32 17.41 1.91 11.81
CA VAL A 32 17.13 3.34 11.71
C VAL A 32 16.86 3.99 13.07
N ALA A 33 16.23 3.26 13.99
CA ALA A 33 15.75 3.83 15.25
C ALA A 33 16.27 3.12 16.52
N GLY A 34 17.10 2.11 16.37
CA GLY A 34 17.64 1.31 17.49
C GLY A 34 16.68 0.25 18.03
N SER A 35 15.37 0.38 17.77
CA SER A 35 14.37 -0.63 18.12
C SER A 35 13.11 -0.49 17.27
N GLU A 36 12.33 -1.58 17.17
CA GLU A 36 11.01 -1.56 16.50
C GLU A 36 10.08 -0.55 17.17
N ALA A 37 10.03 -0.48 18.48
CA ALA A 37 9.19 0.46 19.23
C ALA A 37 9.54 1.92 18.94
N ALA A 38 10.84 2.27 18.93
CA ALA A 38 11.29 3.61 18.59
C ALA A 38 10.97 3.97 17.13
N PHE A 39 11.06 3.01 16.21
CA PHE A 39 10.67 3.23 14.82
C PHE A 39 9.16 3.45 14.68
N VAL A 40 8.33 2.68 15.36
CA VAL A 40 6.87 2.87 15.38
C VAL A 40 6.49 4.24 15.94
N ALA A 41 7.19 4.72 16.96
CA ALA A 41 7.00 6.08 17.46
C ALA A 41 7.29 7.13 16.38
N ARG A 42 8.37 6.96 15.58
CA ARG A 42 8.68 7.82 14.42
C ARG A 42 7.62 7.71 13.32
N MET A 43 7.09 6.51 13.04
CA MET A 43 5.99 6.32 12.08
C MET A 43 4.75 7.12 12.49
N ASN A 44 4.36 7.06 13.76
CA ASN A 44 3.20 7.80 14.27
C ASN A 44 3.45 9.32 14.31
N SER A 45 4.66 9.76 14.67
CA SER A 45 5.04 11.17 14.58
C SER A 45 4.94 11.69 13.14
N THR A 46 5.42 10.92 12.17
CA THR A 46 5.29 11.25 10.74
C THR A 46 3.83 11.28 10.30
N ALA A 47 3.02 10.31 10.73
CA ALA A 47 1.59 10.30 10.44
C ALA A 47 0.89 11.57 10.96
N ASN A 48 1.22 12.02 12.18
CA ASN A 48 0.73 13.26 12.74
C ASN A 48 1.18 14.49 11.93
N ARG A 49 2.45 14.58 11.55
CA ARG A 49 2.99 15.64 10.69
C ARG A 49 2.26 15.74 9.36
N LEU A 50 1.90 14.60 8.78
CA LEU A 50 1.17 14.51 7.51
C LEU A 50 -0.36 14.73 7.67
N GLY A 51 -0.85 14.97 8.89
CA GLY A 51 -2.28 15.12 9.16
C GLY A 51 -3.09 13.85 8.93
N MET A 52 -2.49 12.67 9.15
CA MET A 52 -3.13 11.36 9.08
C MET A 52 -3.89 11.06 10.40
N THR A 53 -4.96 11.82 10.64
CA THR A 53 -5.65 11.89 11.95
C THR A 53 -6.38 10.61 12.37
N ARG A 54 -6.54 9.64 11.45
CA ARG A 54 -7.19 8.34 11.71
C ARG A 54 -6.24 7.18 11.47
N THR A 55 -4.94 7.41 11.63
CA THR A 55 -3.92 6.38 11.48
C THR A 55 -3.20 6.17 12.80
N ASN A 56 -3.02 4.92 13.17
CA ASN A 56 -2.17 4.48 14.26
C ASN A 56 -1.35 3.27 13.81
N PHE A 57 -0.06 3.37 13.87
CA PHE A 57 0.86 2.28 13.60
C PHE A 57 1.29 1.59 14.90
N VAL A 58 1.38 0.27 14.87
CA VAL A 58 1.78 -0.58 16.01
C VAL A 58 3.01 -1.40 15.67
N ASN A 59 3.23 -1.66 14.38
CA ASN A 59 4.40 -2.37 13.87
C ASN A 59 4.79 -1.86 12.47
N PRO A 60 6.05 -2.05 12.04
CA PRO A 60 6.52 -1.56 10.74
C PRO A 60 6.16 -2.47 9.56
N HIS A 61 5.69 -3.69 9.81
CA HIS A 61 5.53 -4.73 8.79
C HIS A 61 4.07 -5.00 8.38
N GLY A 62 3.08 -4.46 9.12
CA GLY A 62 1.66 -4.61 8.77
C GLY A 62 1.04 -5.97 9.12
N LEU A 63 1.68 -6.80 9.96
CA LEU A 63 1.05 -8.00 10.49
C LEU A 63 -0.10 -7.62 11.45
N PRO A 64 -1.05 -8.53 11.70
CA PRO A 64 -2.24 -8.23 12.47
C PRO A 64 -1.94 -7.67 13.86
N ALA A 65 -2.46 -6.49 14.15
CA ALA A 65 -2.52 -5.89 15.48
C ALA A 65 -3.81 -5.07 15.57
N ALA A 66 -4.60 -5.25 16.62
CA ALA A 66 -5.94 -4.67 16.72
C ALA A 66 -5.94 -3.13 16.61
N ALA A 67 -4.91 -2.48 17.15
CA ALA A 67 -4.78 -1.03 17.12
C ALA A 67 -4.09 -0.49 15.86
N GLN A 68 -3.64 -1.35 14.91
CA GLN A 68 -3.03 -0.91 13.65
C GLN A 68 -4.12 -0.57 12.64
N VAL A 69 -4.40 0.69 12.48
CA VAL A 69 -5.50 1.19 11.66
C VAL A 69 -5.05 2.35 10.78
N SER A 70 -5.72 2.50 9.64
CA SER A 70 -5.56 3.66 8.75
C SER A 70 -6.83 3.87 7.92
N THR A 71 -6.84 4.92 7.10
CA THR A 71 -7.92 5.22 6.15
C THR A 71 -7.38 5.43 4.75
N ALA A 72 -8.26 5.32 3.74
CA ALA A 72 -7.88 5.59 2.35
C ALA A 72 -7.36 7.03 2.18
N ARG A 73 -7.95 8.00 2.90
CA ARG A 73 -7.49 9.39 2.90
C ARG A 73 -6.07 9.53 3.45
N ASP A 74 -5.82 8.95 4.62
CA ASP A 74 -4.52 9.07 5.28
C ASP A 74 -3.43 8.41 4.45
N LEU A 75 -3.72 7.25 3.85
CA LEU A 75 -2.79 6.58 2.93
C LEU A 75 -2.57 7.38 1.64
N ALA A 76 -3.57 8.13 1.15
CA ALA A 76 -3.37 9.04 0.02
C ALA A 76 -2.46 10.23 0.38
N LYS A 77 -2.58 10.78 1.60
CA LYS A 77 -1.65 11.80 2.12
C LYS A 77 -0.22 11.26 2.21
N LEU A 78 -0.05 10.05 2.76
CA LEU A 78 1.25 9.38 2.82
C LEU A 78 1.84 9.15 1.42
N ALA A 79 1.02 8.67 0.48
CA ALA A 79 1.45 8.45 -0.90
C ALA A 79 1.94 9.74 -1.56
N ARG A 80 1.20 10.84 -1.38
CA ARG A 80 1.60 12.17 -1.87
C ARG A 80 2.95 12.57 -1.27
N ALA A 81 3.09 12.50 0.04
CA ALA A 81 4.32 12.88 0.73
C ALA A 81 5.53 12.07 0.23
N VAL A 82 5.40 10.75 0.11
CA VAL A 82 6.48 9.88 -0.37
C VAL A 82 6.96 10.26 -1.77
N VAL A 83 6.05 10.60 -2.67
CA VAL A 83 6.40 10.94 -4.07
C VAL A 83 6.94 12.36 -4.18
N THR A 84 6.43 13.31 -3.38
CA THR A 84 6.84 14.71 -3.45
C THR A 84 8.06 15.04 -2.61
N GLU A 85 8.23 14.39 -1.45
CA GLU A 85 9.37 14.63 -0.54
C GLU A 85 10.61 13.80 -0.92
N TYR A 86 10.43 12.68 -1.66
CA TYR A 86 11.50 11.72 -2.01
C TYR A 86 11.45 11.28 -3.48
N PRO A 87 11.42 12.22 -4.45
CA PRO A 87 11.30 11.89 -5.87
C PRO A 87 12.45 11.04 -6.41
N GLU A 88 13.66 11.16 -5.84
CA GLU A 88 14.84 10.37 -6.21
C GLU A 88 14.66 8.87 -5.96
N HIS A 89 13.72 8.50 -5.08
CA HIS A 89 13.41 7.10 -4.76
C HIS A 89 12.24 6.52 -5.56
N ALA A 90 11.70 7.26 -6.52
CA ALA A 90 10.55 6.85 -7.34
C ALA A 90 10.77 5.50 -8.05
N HIS A 91 12.00 5.20 -8.44
CA HIS A 91 12.37 3.96 -9.12
C HIS A 91 12.05 2.68 -8.30
N TYR A 92 12.07 2.73 -6.97
CA TYR A 92 11.70 1.59 -6.13
C TYR A 92 10.21 1.24 -6.26
N TRP A 93 9.34 2.24 -6.36
CA TRP A 93 7.90 2.04 -6.39
C TRP A 93 7.43 1.39 -7.69
N SER A 94 8.10 1.65 -8.79
CA SER A 94 7.78 1.12 -10.13
C SER A 94 8.36 -0.28 -10.39
N MET A 95 9.09 -0.87 -9.44
CA MET A 95 9.75 -2.17 -9.64
C MET A 95 8.76 -3.31 -9.80
N THR A 96 8.75 -3.95 -10.96
CA THR A 96 7.93 -5.14 -11.24
C THR A 96 8.54 -6.43 -10.74
N GLN A 97 9.84 -6.45 -10.47
CA GLN A 97 10.61 -7.62 -10.05
C GLN A 97 11.94 -7.23 -9.41
N MET A 98 12.53 -8.17 -8.67
CA MET A 98 13.88 -8.08 -8.13
C MET A 98 14.60 -9.43 -8.23
N ARG A 99 15.89 -9.48 -7.90
CA ARG A 99 16.66 -10.71 -7.76
C ARG A 99 17.34 -10.79 -6.40
N ILE A 100 17.38 -12.00 -5.83
CA ILE A 100 18.23 -12.34 -4.69
C ILE A 100 19.09 -13.53 -5.15
N GLY A 101 20.36 -13.30 -5.40
CA GLY A 101 21.22 -14.27 -6.06
C GLY A 101 20.64 -14.70 -7.41
N LYS A 102 20.42 -16.00 -7.60
CA LYS A 102 19.83 -16.56 -8.83
C LYS A 102 18.31 -16.52 -8.86
N ILE A 103 17.63 -16.19 -7.74
CA ILE A 103 16.17 -16.24 -7.61
C ILE A 103 15.57 -14.94 -8.11
N LYS A 104 14.65 -15.03 -9.08
CA LYS A 104 13.84 -13.91 -9.59
C LYS A 104 12.52 -13.85 -8.85
N LEU A 105 12.23 -12.72 -8.24
CA LEU A 105 11.02 -12.46 -7.45
C LEU A 105 10.18 -11.37 -8.13
N ARG A 106 8.88 -11.62 -8.27
CA ARG A 106 7.93 -10.66 -8.87
C ARG A 106 7.21 -9.84 -7.81
N SER A 107 6.91 -8.59 -8.14
CA SER A 107 6.10 -7.71 -7.32
C SER A 107 4.66 -8.23 -7.17
N HIS A 108 4.07 -8.00 -6.00
CA HIS A 108 2.65 -8.24 -5.72
C HIS A 108 1.73 -7.17 -6.34
N ASN A 109 2.29 -6.03 -6.80
CA ASN A 109 1.52 -5.00 -7.48
C ASN A 109 1.35 -5.36 -8.97
N GLY A 110 0.22 -6.01 -9.29
CA GLY A 110 -0.10 -6.42 -10.66
C GLY A 110 -0.35 -5.25 -11.61
N LEU A 111 -0.73 -4.07 -11.10
CA LEU A 111 -1.01 -2.89 -11.92
C LEU A 111 0.23 -2.40 -12.66
N LEU A 112 1.42 -2.51 -12.08
CA LEU A 112 2.69 -2.14 -12.71
C LEU A 112 2.93 -2.82 -14.07
N ARG A 113 2.22 -3.92 -14.36
CA ARG A 113 2.33 -4.66 -15.63
C ARG A 113 1.08 -4.62 -16.49
N SER A 114 -0.04 -4.15 -15.94
CA SER A 114 -1.35 -4.27 -16.60
C SER A 114 -2.07 -2.93 -16.78
N PHE A 115 -1.50 -1.83 -16.28
CA PHE A 115 -2.10 -0.50 -16.38
C PHE A 115 -1.09 0.49 -16.96
N LYS A 116 -1.46 1.16 -18.06
CA LYS A 116 -0.59 2.14 -18.74
C LYS A 116 -0.31 3.32 -17.80
N GLY A 117 0.98 3.63 -17.64
CA GLY A 117 1.44 4.71 -16.78
C GLY A 117 1.56 4.33 -15.29
N ALA A 118 1.23 3.10 -14.87
CA ALA A 118 1.39 2.68 -13.47
C ALA A 118 2.85 2.79 -13.02
N ASP A 119 3.09 3.52 -11.94
CA ASP A 119 4.42 3.84 -11.39
C ASP A 119 4.54 3.54 -9.88
N GLY A 120 3.49 3.05 -9.25
CA GLY A 120 3.55 2.69 -7.83
C GLY A 120 2.23 2.15 -7.27
N LEU A 121 2.10 2.08 -5.97
CA LEU A 121 3.10 2.19 -4.92
C LEU A 121 3.22 0.85 -4.17
N LYS A 122 2.29 0.58 -3.22
CA LYS A 122 2.41 -0.56 -2.30
C LYS A 122 1.11 -1.34 -2.18
N THR A 123 1.24 -2.66 -2.12
CA THR A 123 0.13 -3.58 -1.80
C THR A 123 0.24 -4.07 -0.36
N GLY A 124 -0.91 -4.41 0.23
CA GLY A 124 -0.98 -5.06 1.53
C GLY A 124 -2.04 -6.15 1.55
N PHE A 125 -1.84 -7.16 2.37
CA PHE A 125 -2.80 -8.23 2.56
C PHE A 125 -2.64 -8.89 3.93
N ILE A 126 -3.72 -8.90 4.68
CA ILE A 126 -3.98 -9.84 5.78
C ILE A 126 -5.43 -10.30 5.69
N CYS A 127 -5.76 -11.44 6.29
CA CYS A 127 -7.13 -11.98 6.19
C CYS A 127 -8.20 -11.02 6.69
N ASP A 128 -7.92 -10.25 7.72
CA ASP A 128 -8.88 -9.34 8.35
C ASP A 128 -9.06 -8.05 7.57
N SER A 129 -8.01 -7.53 6.91
CA SER A 129 -8.09 -6.32 6.08
C SER A 129 -8.41 -6.60 4.61
N GLY A 130 -8.33 -7.85 4.14
CA GLY A 130 -8.48 -8.18 2.72
C GLY A 130 -7.30 -7.72 1.87
N PHE A 131 -7.52 -7.61 0.57
CA PHE A 131 -6.54 -7.16 -0.40
C PHE A 131 -6.57 -5.64 -0.54
N ASN A 132 -5.41 -5.00 -0.33
CA ASN A 132 -5.25 -3.56 -0.30
C ASN A 132 -4.22 -3.11 -1.33
N VAL A 133 -4.36 -1.89 -1.84
CA VAL A 133 -3.34 -1.22 -2.65
C VAL A 133 -3.44 0.29 -2.51
N VAL A 134 -2.30 0.92 -2.40
CA VAL A 134 -2.09 2.31 -2.80
C VAL A 134 -1.45 2.22 -4.19
N ALA A 135 -2.20 2.60 -5.21
CA ALA A 135 -1.77 2.55 -6.60
C ALA A 135 -1.54 3.97 -7.10
N SER A 136 -0.53 4.16 -7.94
CA SER A 136 -0.33 5.42 -8.65
C SER A 136 -0.03 5.19 -10.12
N ALA A 137 -0.30 6.23 -10.90
CA ALA A 137 0.02 6.26 -12.32
C ALA A 137 0.23 7.71 -12.79
N THR A 138 1.10 7.85 -13.79
CA THR A 138 1.35 9.12 -14.47
C THR A 138 1.00 9.01 -15.95
N ARG A 139 0.21 9.96 -16.46
CA ARG A 139 -0.09 10.14 -17.89
C ARG A 139 -0.09 11.62 -18.23
N ASP A 140 0.56 11.96 -19.31
CA ASP A 140 0.57 13.33 -19.86
C ASP A 140 0.88 14.41 -18.79
N GLY A 141 1.86 14.12 -17.91
CA GLY A 141 2.27 15.00 -16.82
C GLY A 141 1.32 15.01 -15.60
N THR A 142 0.17 14.34 -15.67
CA THR A 142 -0.75 14.21 -14.52
C THR A 142 -0.45 12.96 -13.72
N TRP A 143 -0.13 13.12 -12.43
CA TRP A 143 0.03 12.03 -11.49
C TRP A 143 -1.25 11.84 -10.67
N LEU A 144 -1.73 10.61 -10.60
CA LEU A 144 -2.90 10.23 -9.82
C LEU A 144 -2.57 9.12 -8.83
N VAL A 145 -3.28 9.13 -7.70
CA VAL A 145 -3.24 8.05 -6.71
C VAL A 145 -4.64 7.51 -6.46
N ALA A 146 -4.75 6.19 -6.40
CA ALA A 146 -5.96 5.48 -5.99
C ALA A 146 -5.68 4.59 -4.79
N VAL A 147 -6.49 4.68 -3.75
CA VAL A 147 -6.38 3.83 -2.55
C VAL A 147 -7.59 2.90 -2.49
N VAL A 148 -7.32 1.61 -2.50
CA VAL A 148 -8.34 0.56 -2.42
C VAL A 148 -8.06 -0.32 -1.22
N LEU A 149 -9.04 -0.46 -0.34
CA LEU A 149 -8.94 -1.22 0.91
C LEU A 149 -10.06 -2.25 0.98
N GLY A 150 -9.71 -3.47 1.41
CA GLY A 150 -10.69 -4.47 1.82
C GLY A 150 -11.29 -5.33 0.72
N ASP A 151 -10.72 -5.40 -0.47
CA ASP A 151 -11.25 -6.27 -1.53
C ASP A 151 -11.09 -7.75 -1.21
N ALA A 152 -11.99 -8.56 -1.80
CA ALA A 152 -12.05 -9.99 -1.55
C ALA A 152 -10.92 -10.76 -2.24
N SER A 153 -10.37 -10.24 -3.33
CA SER A 153 -9.27 -10.85 -4.08
C SER A 153 -8.30 -9.82 -4.66
N SER A 154 -7.10 -10.27 -5.02
CA SER A 154 -6.11 -9.41 -5.70
C SER A 154 -6.60 -8.95 -7.08
N ALA A 155 -7.42 -9.75 -7.75
CA ALA A 155 -7.99 -9.41 -9.05
C ALA A 155 -9.00 -8.26 -8.92
N GLU A 156 -9.96 -8.36 -8.00
CA GLU A 156 -10.97 -7.32 -7.74
C GLU A 156 -10.30 -6.01 -7.32
N ARG A 157 -9.33 -6.07 -6.40
CA ARG A 157 -8.53 -4.93 -5.98
C ARG A 157 -7.88 -4.21 -7.18
N ASN A 158 -7.27 -4.97 -8.09
CA ASN A 158 -6.62 -4.40 -9.26
C ASN A 158 -7.65 -3.78 -10.22
N VAL A 159 -8.78 -4.44 -10.46
CA VAL A 159 -9.86 -3.89 -11.31
C VAL A 159 -10.40 -2.59 -10.71
N ARG A 160 -10.67 -2.56 -9.41
CA ARG A 160 -11.17 -1.37 -8.72
C ARG A 160 -10.16 -0.20 -8.78
N ALA A 161 -8.89 -0.46 -8.51
CA ALA A 161 -7.84 0.55 -8.59
C ALA A 161 -7.67 1.08 -10.02
N LYS A 162 -7.72 0.20 -11.03
CA LYS A 162 -7.70 0.57 -12.45
C LYS A 162 -8.88 1.49 -12.80
N ASN A 163 -10.09 1.12 -12.40
CA ASN A 163 -11.30 1.92 -12.70
C ASN A 163 -11.24 3.32 -12.05
N LEU A 164 -10.72 3.41 -10.81
CA LEU A 164 -10.52 4.70 -10.15
C LEU A 164 -9.49 5.58 -10.87
N LEU A 165 -8.38 5.02 -11.30
CA LEU A 165 -7.35 5.75 -12.04
C LEU A 165 -7.86 6.18 -13.43
N GLU A 166 -8.56 5.30 -14.17
CA GLU A 166 -9.18 5.66 -15.45
C GLU A 166 -10.23 6.77 -15.29
N TYR A 167 -11.07 6.67 -14.26
CA TYR A 167 -12.03 7.72 -13.94
C TYR A 167 -11.32 9.06 -13.68
N GLY A 168 -10.22 9.05 -12.91
CA GLY A 168 -9.44 10.25 -12.62
C GLY A 168 -8.82 10.85 -13.88
N PHE A 169 -8.20 10.05 -14.76
CA PHE A 169 -7.64 10.51 -16.03
C PHE A 169 -8.69 11.00 -17.02
N GLY A 170 -9.91 10.50 -16.93
CA GLY A 170 -11.04 10.96 -17.76
C GLY A 170 -11.64 12.29 -17.31
N GLN A 171 -11.24 12.85 -16.15
CA GLN A 171 -11.78 14.14 -15.72
C GLN A 171 -11.11 15.29 -16.47
N PRO A 172 -11.90 16.31 -16.93
CA PRO A 172 -11.33 17.48 -17.58
C PRO A 172 -10.40 18.24 -16.63
N ILE A 173 -9.21 18.60 -17.13
CA ILE A 173 -8.18 19.30 -16.34
C ILE A 173 -8.71 20.62 -15.76
N TRP A 174 -9.55 21.35 -16.49
CA TRP A 174 -10.11 22.62 -16.01
C TRP A 174 -10.94 22.49 -14.73
N LYS A 175 -11.56 21.33 -14.46
CA LYS A 175 -12.28 21.08 -13.20
C LYS A 175 -11.35 21.13 -11.98
N GLN A 176 -10.07 20.85 -12.15
CA GLN A 176 -9.09 20.90 -11.06
C GLN A 176 -8.87 22.33 -10.55
N PHE A 177 -8.98 23.33 -11.43
CA PHE A 177 -8.82 24.74 -11.05
C PHE A 177 -9.98 25.30 -10.23
N PHE A 178 -11.17 24.73 -10.38
CA PHE A 178 -12.38 25.15 -9.64
C PHE A 178 -12.73 24.24 -8.48
N ASN A 179 -12.05 23.10 -8.32
CA ASN A 179 -12.33 22.18 -7.23
C ASN A 179 -11.50 22.55 -6.00
N THR A 180 -12.15 23.17 -5.02
CA THR A 180 -11.52 23.53 -3.72
C THR A 180 -11.41 22.34 -2.77
N ILE A 181 -12.01 21.19 -3.10
CA ILE A 181 -11.96 19.98 -2.27
C ILE A 181 -10.67 19.23 -2.55
N THR A 182 -9.86 19.08 -1.53
CA THR A 182 -8.58 18.36 -1.55
C THR A 182 -8.61 17.17 -0.57
N VAL A 183 -7.58 16.34 -0.63
CA VAL A 183 -7.40 15.25 0.35
C VAL A 183 -7.29 15.79 1.79
N ASP A 184 -6.92 17.05 1.96
CA ASP A 184 -6.72 17.67 3.27
C ASP A 184 -8.03 18.22 3.84
N ASN A 185 -8.90 18.80 3.01
CA ASN A 185 -10.13 19.47 3.45
C ASN A 185 -11.42 18.71 3.13
N LEU A 186 -11.36 17.56 2.43
CA LEU A 186 -12.54 16.72 2.18
C LEU A 186 -13.29 16.41 3.50
N PRO A 187 -14.59 16.68 3.61
CA PRO A 187 -15.34 16.41 4.84
C PRO A 187 -15.21 14.97 5.33
N MET A 188 -15.00 14.80 6.62
CA MET A 188 -14.96 13.47 7.24
C MET A 188 -16.36 13.07 7.68
N THR A 189 -16.74 11.82 7.44
CA THR A 189 -17.98 11.26 7.98
C THR A 189 -17.84 11.19 9.51
N PRO A 190 -18.64 11.91 10.29
CA PRO A 190 -18.49 11.97 11.75
C PRO A 190 -18.63 10.60 12.43
N ASN A 191 -19.53 9.78 11.89
CA ASN A 191 -19.92 8.49 12.45
C ASN A 191 -19.32 7.31 11.70
N ALA A 192 -18.06 7.39 11.26
CA ALA A 192 -17.37 6.24 10.70
C ALA A 192 -17.40 5.10 11.73
N LYS A 193 -18.14 4.04 11.43
CA LYS A 193 -18.16 2.81 12.24
C LYS A 193 -16.74 2.30 12.38
N GLY A 194 -16.39 1.76 13.54
CA GLY A 194 -15.07 1.23 13.84
C GLY A 194 -14.60 0.19 12.80
N VAL A 195 -13.33 -0.12 12.82
CA VAL A 195 -12.70 -1.08 11.90
C VAL A 195 -13.43 -2.42 11.93
N ARG A 196 -13.81 -2.94 10.75
CA ARG A 196 -14.48 -4.22 10.60
C ARG A 196 -13.59 -5.19 9.83
N SER A 197 -13.47 -6.41 10.35
CA SER A 197 -12.82 -7.49 9.60
C SER A 197 -13.63 -7.84 8.35
N VAL A 198 -12.96 -7.86 7.21
CA VAL A 198 -13.52 -8.32 5.92
C VAL A 198 -13.23 -9.79 5.66
N ARG A 199 -12.63 -10.51 6.62
CA ARG A 199 -12.19 -11.92 6.50
C ARG A 199 -13.22 -12.84 5.89
N LYS A 200 -14.50 -12.68 6.24
CA LYS A 200 -15.60 -13.49 5.69
C LYS A 200 -15.76 -13.34 4.18
N ASN A 201 -15.35 -12.21 3.61
CA ASN A 201 -15.49 -11.91 2.18
C ASN A 201 -14.25 -12.33 1.38
N VAL A 202 -13.09 -12.46 2.03
CA VAL A 202 -11.81 -12.76 1.38
C VAL A 202 -11.83 -14.14 0.73
N VAL A 203 -11.42 -14.18 -0.54
CA VAL A 203 -11.32 -15.41 -1.36
C VAL A 203 -9.86 -15.84 -1.43
N SER A 204 -9.25 -16.08 -0.27
CA SER A 204 -7.91 -16.65 -0.16
C SER A 204 -7.98 -18.01 0.51
N TRP A 205 -7.17 -18.96 0.01
CA TRP A 205 -7.12 -20.30 0.60
C TRP A 205 -6.69 -20.25 2.08
N SER A 206 -5.74 -19.40 2.41
CA SER A 206 -5.25 -19.21 3.78
C SER A 206 -6.30 -18.65 4.75
N CYS A 207 -7.25 -17.84 4.23
CA CYS A 207 -8.27 -17.19 5.05
C CYS A 207 -9.60 -17.97 5.07
N ASN A 208 -9.97 -18.57 3.93
CA ASN A 208 -11.22 -19.29 3.78
C ASN A 208 -11.10 -20.39 2.70
N PRO A 209 -10.59 -21.57 3.07
CA PRO A 209 -10.31 -22.66 2.12
C PRO A 209 -11.55 -23.14 1.38
N LYS A 210 -12.73 -23.11 2.02
CA LYS A 210 -14.00 -23.54 1.38
C LYS A 210 -14.41 -22.57 0.25
N LYS A 211 -14.31 -21.25 0.46
CA LYS A 211 -14.60 -20.24 -0.57
C LYS A 211 -13.60 -20.28 -1.72
N ALA A 212 -12.32 -20.42 -1.41
CA ALA A 212 -11.27 -20.52 -2.42
C ALA A 212 -11.46 -21.74 -3.34
N ARG A 213 -11.86 -22.90 -2.80
CA ARG A 213 -12.18 -24.10 -3.58
C ARG A 213 -13.39 -23.89 -4.50
N ARG A 214 -14.46 -23.22 -4.02
CA ARG A 214 -15.64 -22.89 -4.84
C ARG A 214 -15.31 -21.93 -5.98
N ALA A 215 -14.49 -20.92 -5.73
CA ALA A 215 -14.07 -19.97 -6.77
C ALA A 215 -13.22 -20.63 -7.86
N ARG A 216 -12.37 -21.62 -7.51
CA ARG A 216 -11.59 -22.41 -8.50
C ARG A 216 -12.46 -23.34 -9.36
N LYS A 217 -13.58 -23.85 -8.83
CA LYS A 217 -14.49 -24.73 -9.58
C LYS A 217 -15.43 -23.97 -10.54
N ARG A 218 -15.50 -22.64 -10.45
CA ARG A 218 -16.36 -21.77 -11.30
C ARG A 218 -15.59 -21.11 -12.45
N LYS A 219 -14.29 -21.35 -12.55
CA LYS A 219 -13.41 -20.99 -13.67
C LYS A 219 -13.08 -22.23 -14.50
#